data_50d20eb1ab718da817180afe8e6bfb52
#
_entry.id   50d20eb1ab718da817180afe8e6bfb52
#
_cell.length_a   1.000
_cell.length_b   1.000
_cell.length_c   1.000
_cell.angle_alpha   90.00
_cell.angle_beta   90.00
_cell.angle_gamma   90.00
#
_symmetry.space_group_name_H-M   'P 1'
#
loop_
_entity.id
_entity.type
_entity.pdbx_description
1 polymer ?
#
loop_
_entity_poly.entity_id
_entity_poly.type
_entity_poly.pdbx_seq_one_letter_code
_entity_poly.pdbx_strand_id
1 'polypeptide(L)'
;FQDVFPLNPEEWFDADEDGVGDNSDEFPADDSEWVDSDDDGYGDNSDAFPSDPTEWLDSDGDGVGDNTDEFPEDGSEWIDSDSDGVGDNSDDLPYDANETKDTDRDGIGDNTDMFPTDPSEWIDSDGDSVGDNSDAFPEDPTEWMDSDGDGYGDNRDWAPFDAEVWDEPTDYKFVIVGVVAVILVVIQSNTTRRHN
;
A
#
# COMPACT_ATOMS: atom_id res chain seq x y z
N PHE A 1 53.06 -48.29 -7.53
CA PHE A 1 51.69 -47.84 -7.45
C PHE A 1 50.81 -49.01 -7.84
N GLN A 2 49.76 -49.27 -7.09
CA GLN A 2 48.76 -50.29 -7.41
C GLN A 2 47.68 -49.58 -8.24
N ASP A 3 47.39 -50.13 -9.42
CA ASP A 3 46.34 -49.71 -10.28
C ASP A 3 44.98 -50.04 -9.60
N VAL A 4 44.18 -49.03 -9.29
CA VAL A 4 42.88 -49.22 -8.63
C VAL A 4 41.75 -49.50 -9.62
N PHE A 5 41.98 -49.23 -10.94
CA PHE A 5 41.04 -49.48 -12.02
C PHE A 5 41.55 -50.46 -13.10
N PRO A 6 42.00 -51.71 -12.78
CA PRO A 6 42.70 -52.60 -13.69
C PRO A 6 41.89 -53.03 -14.94
N LEU A 7 40.63 -52.67 -15.03
CA LEU A 7 39.76 -52.95 -16.16
C LEU A 7 39.50 -51.70 -17.02
N ASN A 8 39.92 -50.50 -16.57
CA ASN A 8 39.80 -49.24 -17.30
C ASN A 8 41.19 -48.69 -17.61
N PRO A 9 41.67 -48.81 -18.87
CA PRO A 9 43.03 -48.40 -19.22
C PRO A 9 43.21 -46.87 -19.25
N GLU A 10 42.19 -46.10 -19.04
CA GLU A 10 42.21 -44.64 -19.00
C GLU A 10 42.31 -44.10 -17.56
N GLU A 11 42.05 -44.98 -16.56
CA GLU A 11 42.13 -44.65 -15.16
C GLU A 11 43.09 -45.58 -14.42
N TRP A 12 43.90 -45.08 -13.51
CA TRP A 12 44.84 -45.89 -12.69
C TRP A 12 45.03 -45.36 -11.29
N PHE A 13 44.57 -44.15 -11.00
CA PHE A 13 44.67 -43.47 -9.69
C PHE A 13 43.33 -42.93 -9.27
N ASP A 14 43.08 -42.93 -7.97
CA ASP A 14 41.89 -42.44 -7.28
C ASP A 14 42.41 -41.83 -5.99
N ALA A 15 42.48 -40.52 -5.93
CA ALA A 15 43.21 -39.82 -4.89
C ALA A 15 42.42 -39.64 -3.59
N ASP A 16 41.12 -39.56 -3.69
CA ASP A 16 40.22 -39.38 -2.55
C ASP A 16 39.43 -40.64 -2.21
N GLU A 17 39.56 -41.70 -3.07
CA GLU A 17 38.98 -43.02 -2.87
C GLU A 17 37.43 -43.04 -2.99
N ASP A 18 36.81 -42.14 -3.77
CA ASP A 18 35.39 -42.08 -4.03
C ASP A 18 34.87 -43.12 -5.04
N GLY A 19 35.80 -43.71 -5.82
CA GLY A 19 35.54 -44.71 -6.86
C GLY A 19 35.48 -44.16 -8.28
N VAL A 20 35.69 -42.86 -8.49
CA VAL A 20 35.92 -42.20 -9.75
C VAL A 20 37.44 -42.02 -9.91
N GLY A 21 37.97 -42.18 -11.10
CA GLY A 21 39.41 -42.02 -11.33
C GLY A 21 39.76 -40.58 -11.57
N ASP A 22 40.97 -40.16 -11.11
CA ASP A 22 41.46 -38.79 -11.19
C ASP A 22 41.35 -38.15 -12.58
N ASN A 23 41.33 -38.95 -13.68
CA ASN A 23 41.23 -38.40 -15.03
C ASN A 23 39.78 -38.04 -15.45
N SER A 24 38.83 -38.69 -14.83
CA SER A 24 37.38 -38.53 -15.08
C SER A 24 36.70 -37.72 -13.98
N ASP A 25 37.43 -37.41 -12.92
CA ASP A 25 36.97 -36.68 -11.74
C ASP A 25 37.34 -35.21 -11.84
N GLU A 26 36.37 -34.34 -11.75
CA GLU A 26 36.57 -32.89 -11.75
C GLU A 26 37.05 -32.38 -10.41
N PHE A 27 36.86 -33.19 -9.31
CA PHE A 27 37.27 -32.88 -7.95
C PHE A 27 38.18 -33.98 -7.31
N PRO A 28 39.35 -34.31 -7.89
CA PRO A 28 40.16 -35.49 -7.50
C PRO A 28 40.71 -35.47 -6.06
N ALA A 29 40.25 -34.60 -5.21
CA ALA A 29 40.65 -34.50 -3.81
C ALA A 29 39.44 -34.34 -2.86
N ASP A 30 38.23 -34.48 -3.36
CA ASP A 30 37.00 -34.36 -2.62
C ASP A 30 36.09 -35.58 -2.87
N ASP A 31 36.09 -36.52 -1.95
CA ASP A 31 35.35 -37.78 -2.02
C ASP A 31 33.83 -37.66 -2.03
N SER A 32 33.33 -36.44 -1.99
CA SER A 32 31.88 -36.12 -2.06
C SER A 32 31.44 -35.56 -3.43
N GLU A 33 32.40 -35.19 -4.28
CA GLU A 33 32.15 -34.52 -5.58
C GLU A 33 32.96 -35.18 -6.69
N TRP A 34 32.39 -35.32 -7.89
CA TRP A 34 33.08 -35.88 -9.07
C TRP A 34 32.63 -35.26 -10.41
N VAL A 35 31.61 -34.43 -10.42
CA VAL A 35 31.09 -33.74 -11.64
C VAL A 35 30.78 -32.29 -11.29
N ASP A 36 31.14 -31.41 -12.23
CA ASP A 36 30.77 -29.99 -12.25
C ASP A 36 30.08 -29.74 -13.60
N SER A 37 28.72 -29.79 -13.60
CA SER A 37 27.95 -29.80 -14.85
C SER A 37 27.94 -28.47 -15.58
N ASP A 38 28.20 -27.36 -14.89
CA ASP A 38 28.17 -26.00 -15.46
C ASP A 38 29.52 -25.28 -15.42
N ASP A 39 30.56 -25.95 -14.85
CA ASP A 39 31.95 -25.44 -14.79
C ASP A 39 32.11 -24.19 -13.88
N ASP A 40 31.33 -24.06 -12.79
CA ASP A 40 31.44 -22.94 -11.86
C ASP A 40 32.41 -23.17 -10.69
N GLY A 41 32.84 -24.43 -10.51
CA GLY A 41 33.79 -24.86 -9.49
C GLY A 41 33.14 -25.42 -8.22
N TYR A 42 31.82 -25.57 -8.19
CA TYR A 42 31.07 -26.33 -7.20
C TYR A 42 30.61 -27.65 -7.83
N GLY A 43 30.69 -28.74 -7.07
CA GLY A 43 30.26 -30.05 -7.58
C GLY A 43 28.75 -30.21 -7.52
N ASP A 44 28.22 -30.98 -8.47
CA ASP A 44 26.75 -31.20 -8.61
C ASP A 44 26.05 -31.66 -7.34
N ASN A 45 26.77 -32.32 -6.41
CA ASN A 45 26.18 -32.82 -5.17
C ASN A 45 25.98 -31.73 -4.11
N SER A 46 26.87 -30.74 -4.08
CA SER A 46 26.82 -29.60 -3.15
C SER A 46 26.21 -28.36 -3.75
N ASP A 47 26.09 -28.32 -5.07
CA ASP A 47 25.50 -27.23 -5.81
C ASP A 47 23.97 -27.29 -5.78
N ALA A 48 23.34 -26.20 -5.37
CA ALA A 48 21.88 -26.06 -5.42
C ALA A 48 21.35 -25.89 -6.85
N PHE A 49 22.21 -25.43 -7.78
CA PHE A 49 21.87 -25.12 -9.18
C PHE A 49 22.83 -25.72 -10.20
N PRO A 50 23.01 -27.06 -10.29
CA PRO A 50 24.05 -27.73 -11.07
C PRO A 50 24.03 -27.52 -12.60
N SER A 51 23.35 -26.54 -13.08
CA SER A 51 23.26 -26.16 -14.50
C SER A 51 23.23 -24.64 -14.70
N ASP A 52 23.48 -23.87 -13.64
CA ASP A 52 23.56 -22.41 -13.72
C ASP A 52 24.87 -21.90 -13.09
N PRO A 53 25.90 -21.65 -13.91
CA PRO A 53 27.23 -21.26 -13.44
C PRO A 53 27.30 -19.90 -12.76
N THR A 54 26.20 -19.32 -12.42
CA THR A 54 26.11 -18.04 -11.70
C THR A 54 25.54 -18.21 -10.30
N GLU A 55 25.00 -19.40 -10.00
CA GLU A 55 24.36 -19.72 -8.73
C GLU A 55 24.84 -21.08 -8.23
N TRP A 56 25.16 -21.22 -6.95
CA TRP A 56 25.58 -22.47 -6.31
C TRP A 56 24.99 -22.69 -4.92
N LEU A 57 24.38 -21.64 -4.34
CA LEU A 57 23.80 -21.66 -3.00
C LEU A 57 22.35 -21.16 -3.04
N ASP A 58 21.50 -21.80 -2.26
CA ASP A 58 20.11 -21.44 -2.00
C ASP A 58 19.93 -21.57 -0.48
N SER A 59 20.12 -20.44 0.21
CA SER A 59 20.24 -20.46 1.68
C SER A 59 18.91 -20.68 2.40
N ASP A 60 17.79 -20.27 1.81
CA ASP A 60 16.46 -20.41 2.40
C ASP A 60 15.58 -21.48 1.71
N GLY A 61 16.02 -21.96 0.54
CA GLY A 61 15.41 -23.11 -0.13
C GLY A 61 14.19 -22.77 -0.97
N ASP A 62 14.07 -21.55 -1.46
CA ASP A 62 12.93 -21.10 -2.26
C ASP A 62 13.09 -21.37 -3.77
N GLY A 63 14.32 -21.70 -4.22
CA GLY A 63 14.64 -22.02 -5.59
C GLY A 63 15.20 -20.83 -6.38
N VAL A 64 15.48 -19.72 -5.72
CA VAL A 64 16.27 -18.58 -6.24
C VAL A 64 17.66 -18.65 -5.60
N GLY A 65 18.70 -18.44 -6.39
CA GLY A 65 20.07 -18.50 -5.87
C GLY A 65 20.47 -17.24 -5.12
N ASP A 66 21.29 -17.39 -4.07
CA ASP A 66 21.72 -16.31 -3.20
C ASP A 66 22.33 -15.10 -3.94
N ASN A 67 22.89 -15.30 -5.15
CA ASN A 67 23.49 -14.20 -5.91
C ASN A 67 22.46 -13.31 -6.63
N THR A 68 21.30 -13.87 -6.97
CA THR A 68 20.21 -13.16 -7.64
C THR A 68 19.05 -12.85 -6.70
N ASP A 69 19.04 -13.44 -5.53
CA ASP A 69 18.05 -13.20 -4.50
C ASP A 69 18.37 -11.93 -3.69
N GLU A 70 17.43 -11.00 -3.61
CA GLU A 70 17.57 -9.79 -2.79
C GLU A 70 17.31 -10.07 -1.30
N PHE A 71 16.73 -11.26 -0.97
CA PHE A 71 16.42 -11.71 0.40
C PHE A 71 16.90 -13.15 0.68
N PRO A 72 18.20 -13.48 0.56
CA PRO A 72 18.72 -14.86 0.57
C PRO A 72 18.49 -15.67 1.86
N GLU A 73 17.85 -15.12 2.87
CA GLU A 73 17.50 -15.79 4.13
C GLU A 73 15.98 -15.82 4.36
N ASP A 74 15.16 -15.34 3.39
CA ASP A 74 13.70 -15.28 3.51
C ASP A 74 13.00 -15.88 2.28
N GLY A 75 12.81 -17.19 2.28
CA GLY A 75 12.18 -17.96 1.20
C GLY A 75 10.71 -17.60 0.89
N SER A 76 10.24 -16.47 1.34
CA SER A 76 8.97 -15.90 0.92
C SER A 76 9.15 -14.67 0.03
N GLU A 77 10.38 -14.14 -0.08
CA GLU A 77 10.74 -12.94 -0.82
C GLU A 77 12.01 -13.18 -1.64
N TRP A 78 12.10 -12.68 -2.86
CA TRP A 78 13.28 -12.80 -3.73
C TRP A 78 13.52 -11.58 -4.63
N ILE A 79 12.60 -10.60 -4.65
CA ILE A 79 12.69 -9.35 -5.39
C ILE A 79 12.22 -8.19 -4.52
N ASP A 80 12.92 -7.06 -4.65
CA ASP A 80 12.56 -5.76 -4.10
C ASP A 80 12.58 -4.74 -5.26
N SER A 81 11.45 -4.58 -5.94
CA SER A 81 11.38 -3.84 -7.20
C SER A 81 11.66 -2.34 -7.09
N ASP A 82 11.46 -1.75 -5.92
CA ASP A 82 11.70 -0.32 -5.69
C ASP A 82 12.85 -0.04 -4.70
N SER A 83 13.40 -1.11 -4.11
CA SER A 83 14.57 -1.09 -3.23
C SER A 83 14.35 -0.34 -1.92
N ASP A 84 13.19 -0.51 -1.30
CA ASP A 84 12.87 0.07 0.00
C ASP A 84 13.17 -0.88 1.18
N GLY A 85 13.48 -2.16 0.88
CA GLY A 85 13.84 -3.20 1.84
C GLY A 85 12.66 -4.08 2.27
N VAL A 86 11.53 -3.96 1.61
CA VAL A 86 10.38 -4.87 1.70
C VAL A 86 10.25 -5.63 0.38
N GLY A 87 10.12 -6.94 0.42
CA GLY A 87 9.98 -7.74 -0.79
C GLY A 87 8.62 -7.58 -1.44
N ASP A 88 8.59 -7.71 -2.77
CA ASP A 88 7.39 -7.52 -3.60
C ASP A 88 6.17 -8.32 -3.13
N ASN A 89 6.36 -9.48 -2.48
CA ASN A 89 5.26 -10.31 -1.99
C ASN A 89 4.61 -9.77 -0.71
N SER A 90 5.37 -9.03 0.09
CA SER A 90 4.95 -8.44 1.37
C SER A 90 4.61 -6.96 1.25
N ASP A 91 4.93 -6.36 0.10
CA ASP A 91 4.67 -4.97 -0.22
C ASP A 91 3.32 -4.81 -0.95
N ASP A 92 2.43 -3.98 -0.42
CA ASP A 92 1.16 -3.66 -1.07
C ASP A 92 1.37 -2.73 -2.30
N LEU A 93 2.54 -2.02 -2.38
CA LEU A 93 2.90 -1.07 -3.44
C LEU A 93 4.34 -1.28 -3.96
N PRO A 94 4.67 -2.42 -4.60
CA PRO A 94 6.04 -2.87 -4.91
C PRO A 94 6.84 -1.99 -5.89
N TYR A 95 6.35 -0.85 -6.28
CA TYR A 95 7.01 0.10 -7.19
C TYR A 95 7.07 1.51 -6.62
N ASP A 96 6.75 1.70 -5.33
CA ASP A 96 6.84 2.99 -4.65
C ASP A 96 7.60 2.89 -3.32
N ALA A 97 8.89 3.09 -3.36
CA ALA A 97 9.82 3.04 -2.22
C ALA A 97 9.50 3.98 -1.03
N ASN A 98 8.40 4.68 -1.05
CA ASN A 98 7.94 5.47 0.09
C ASN A 98 6.73 4.84 0.79
N GLU A 99 6.14 3.82 0.19
CA GLU A 99 4.92 3.16 0.62
C GLU A 99 5.12 1.64 0.67
N THR A 100 4.76 1.00 1.74
CA THR A 100 4.82 -0.46 1.90
C THR A 100 3.47 -1.05 2.26
N LYS A 101 2.51 -0.20 2.58
CA LYS A 101 1.18 -0.57 3.01
C LYS A 101 0.11 0.25 2.30
N ASP A 102 -0.95 -0.43 1.92
CA ASP A 102 -2.20 0.12 1.42
C ASP A 102 -3.34 -0.62 2.14
N THR A 103 -3.72 -0.10 3.32
CA THR A 103 -4.60 -0.82 4.26
C THR A 103 -6.00 -1.03 3.71
N ASP A 104 -6.54 -0.10 2.95
CA ASP A 104 -7.89 -0.18 2.39
C ASP A 104 -7.93 -0.57 0.90
N ARG A 105 -6.76 -0.60 0.25
CA ARG A 105 -6.54 -1.06 -1.13
C ARG A 105 -7.19 -0.19 -2.19
N ASP A 106 -7.07 1.10 -2.02
CA ASP A 106 -7.50 2.06 -3.03
C ASP A 106 -6.39 2.44 -4.03
N GLY A 107 -5.15 2.02 -3.76
CA GLY A 107 -3.97 2.28 -4.57
C GLY A 107 -3.16 3.48 -4.12
N ILE A 108 -3.50 4.08 -2.99
CA ILE A 108 -2.75 5.13 -2.31
C ILE A 108 -2.16 4.53 -1.03
N GLY A 109 -0.87 4.70 -0.82
CA GLY A 109 -0.21 4.14 0.36
C GLY A 109 -0.54 4.87 1.65
N ASP A 110 -0.53 4.13 2.76
CA ASP A 110 -0.89 4.62 4.10
C ASP A 110 -0.11 5.86 4.56
N ASN A 111 1.11 6.10 4.01
CA ASN A 111 1.91 7.28 4.37
C ASN A 111 1.43 8.56 3.70
N THR A 112 0.85 8.45 2.51
CA THR A 112 0.35 9.58 1.71
C THR A 112 -1.16 9.72 1.77
N ASP A 113 -1.86 8.66 2.19
CA ASP A 113 -3.30 8.66 2.38
C ASP A 113 -3.71 9.33 3.70
N MET A 114 -4.59 10.31 3.62
CA MET A 114 -5.16 10.94 4.81
C MET A 114 -6.25 10.11 5.48
N PHE A 115 -6.79 9.11 4.76
CA PHE A 115 -7.85 8.21 5.22
C PHE A 115 -7.52 6.73 5.02
N PRO A 116 -6.42 6.18 5.57
CA PRO A 116 -5.87 4.85 5.27
C PRO A 116 -6.79 3.65 5.56
N THR A 117 -8.03 3.86 5.84
CA THR A 117 -9.04 2.82 6.09
C THR A 117 -10.35 3.07 5.36
N ASP A 118 -10.39 4.08 4.48
CA ASP A 118 -11.58 4.41 3.69
C ASP A 118 -11.22 4.50 2.20
N PRO A 119 -11.43 3.43 1.43
CA PRO A 119 -11.02 3.35 0.03
C PRO A 119 -11.79 4.29 -0.92
N SER A 120 -12.57 5.18 -0.39
CA SER A 120 -13.26 6.21 -1.16
C SER A 120 -12.67 7.61 -0.95
N GLU A 121 -11.75 7.77 0.00
CA GLU A 121 -11.15 9.04 0.39
C GLU A 121 -9.63 8.89 0.55
N TRP A 122 -8.84 9.84 0.09
CA TRP A 122 -7.37 9.87 0.22
C TRP A 122 -6.79 11.27 0.41
N ILE A 123 -7.59 12.33 0.22
CA ILE A 123 -7.20 13.73 0.40
C ILE A 123 -8.22 14.44 1.27
N ASP A 124 -7.74 15.33 2.12
CA ASP A 124 -8.49 16.30 2.90
C ASP A 124 -7.82 17.67 2.67
N SER A 125 -8.33 18.43 1.69
CA SER A 125 -7.64 19.63 1.20
C SER A 125 -7.70 20.80 2.19
N ASP A 126 -8.68 20.85 3.07
CA ASP A 126 -8.86 21.94 4.04
C ASP A 126 -8.62 21.54 5.50
N GLY A 127 -8.54 20.22 5.76
CA GLY A 127 -8.14 19.67 7.07
C GLY A 127 -9.29 19.60 8.08
N ASP A 128 -10.52 19.45 7.63
CA ASP A 128 -11.68 19.36 8.53
C ASP A 128 -12.04 17.91 8.93
N SER A 129 -11.34 16.92 8.38
CA SER A 129 -11.51 15.47 8.56
C SER A 129 -12.69 14.87 7.78
N VAL A 130 -13.16 15.55 6.77
CA VAL A 130 -14.01 15.02 5.71
C VAL A 130 -13.18 14.94 4.43
N GLY A 131 -13.21 13.82 3.73
CA GLY A 131 -12.42 13.67 2.51
C GLY A 131 -13.04 14.42 1.34
N ASP A 132 -12.18 14.90 0.43
CA ASP A 132 -12.57 15.73 -0.71
C ASP A 132 -13.68 15.11 -1.58
N ASN A 133 -13.78 13.77 -1.63
CA ASN A 133 -14.79 13.10 -2.43
C ASN A 133 -16.19 13.15 -1.80
N SER A 134 -16.29 13.18 -0.49
CA SER A 134 -17.55 13.28 0.25
C SER A 134 -17.84 14.70 0.74
N ASP A 135 -16.88 15.60 0.62
CA ASP A 135 -17.03 16.99 1.01
C ASP A 135 -17.67 17.81 -0.12
N ALA A 136 -18.76 18.49 0.18
CA ALA A 136 -19.39 19.44 -0.74
C ALA A 136 -18.57 20.74 -0.91
N PHE A 137 -17.64 21.03 0.01
CA PHE A 137 -16.82 22.25 0.05
C PHE A 137 -15.34 21.97 0.38
N PRO A 138 -14.58 21.20 -0.44
CA PRO A 138 -13.23 20.70 -0.13
C PRO A 138 -12.14 21.76 0.13
N GLU A 139 -12.45 23.02 0.13
CA GLU A 139 -11.52 24.13 0.41
C GLU A 139 -12.01 25.02 1.59
N ASP A 140 -13.12 24.65 2.26
CA ASP A 140 -13.69 25.42 3.37
C ASP A 140 -13.88 24.57 4.64
N PRO A 141 -12.91 24.56 5.57
CA PRO A 141 -12.90 23.71 6.76
C PRO A 141 -14.02 24.00 7.76
N THR A 142 -15.02 24.74 7.38
CA THR A 142 -16.19 25.03 8.21
C THR A 142 -17.49 24.51 7.61
N GLU A 143 -17.44 23.99 6.40
CA GLU A 143 -18.56 23.44 5.65
C GLU A 143 -18.16 22.13 5.00
N TRP A 144 -18.98 21.09 5.07
CA TRP A 144 -18.75 19.77 4.44
C TRP A 144 -20.02 19.18 3.82
N MET A 145 -21.16 19.81 4.03
CA MET A 145 -22.46 19.33 3.54
C MET A 145 -23.28 20.47 2.93
N ASP A 146 -23.94 20.17 1.84
CA ASP A 146 -24.92 21.02 1.17
C ASP A 146 -26.17 20.16 0.94
N SER A 147 -27.10 20.17 1.90
CA SER A 147 -28.22 19.21 1.93
C SER A 147 -29.28 19.48 0.87
N ASP A 148 -29.40 20.70 0.38
CA ASP A 148 -30.39 21.07 -0.64
C ASP A 148 -29.78 21.45 -1.99
N GLY A 149 -28.44 21.58 -2.07
CA GLY A 149 -27.71 21.77 -3.31
C GLY A 149 -27.74 23.19 -3.85
N ASP A 150 -27.88 24.21 -2.99
CA ASP A 150 -27.95 25.61 -3.43
C ASP A 150 -26.57 26.29 -3.49
N GLY A 151 -25.52 25.61 -3.00
CA GLY A 151 -24.12 26.09 -2.99
C GLY A 151 -23.73 26.82 -1.71
N TYR A 152 -24.57 26.82 -0.70
CA TYR A 152 -24.25 27.25 0.66
C TYR A 152 -24.18 26.02 1.57
N GLY A 153 -23.17 25.96 2.42
CA GLY A 153 -23.02 24.85 3.34
C GLY A 153 -23.99 24.91 4.50
N ASP A 154 -24.42 23.74 4.96
CA ASP A 154 -25.44 23.58 6.01
C ASP A 154 -25.15 24.39 7.28
N ASN A 155 -23.87 24.66 7.61
CA ASN A 155 -23.48 25.41 8.80
C ASN A 155 -23.73 26.92 8.65
N ARG A 156 -23.70 27.45 7.43
CA ARG A 156 -23.93 28.87 7.11
C ARG A 156 -25.30 29.12 6.58
N ASP A 157 -25.95 28.09 6.06
CA ASP A 157 -27.26 28.21 5.49
C ASP A 157 -28.34 28.37 6.60
N TRP A 158 -29.20 29.39 6.43
CA TRP A 158 -30.34 29.63 7.32
C TRP A 158 -31.38 28.52 7.22
N ALA A 159 -31.54 27.91 6.07
CA ALA A 159 -32.54 26.89 5.80
C ALA A 159 -31.97 25.68 5.04
N PRO A 160 -31.09 24.85 5.65
CA PRO A 160 -30.29 23.80 5.00
C PRO A 160 -31.06 22.71 4.22
N PHE A 161 -32.34 22.83 4.06
CA PHE A 161 -33.22 21.92 3.31
C PHE A 161 -34.16 22.67 2.35
N ASP A 162 -33.91 23.97 2.08
CA ASP A 162 -34.73 24.78 1.20
C ASP A 162 -33.85 25.66 0.29
N ALA A 163 -33.46 25.11 -0.85
CA ALA A 163 -32.58 25.72 -1.85
C ALA A 163 -33.02 27.10 -2.40
N GLU A 164 -34.13 27.66 -1.93
CA GLU A 164 -34.55 29.01 -2.26
C GLU A 164 -34.20 30.00 -1.14
N VAL A 165 -33.64 29.54 0.01
CA VAL A 165 -33.42 30.37 1.21
C VAL A 165 -32.07 30.04 1.87
N TRP A 166 -31.03 30.79 1.54
CA TRP A 166 -29.65 30.65 2.08
C TRP A 166 -29.28 31.70 3.14
N ASP A 167 -30.05 32.80 3.26
CA ASP A 167 -29.79 33.90 4.21
C ASP A 167 -30.99 34.14 5.10
N GLU A 168 -30.75 34.69 6.30
CA GLU A 168 -31.82 35.05 7.24
C GLU A 168 -32.80 35.98 6.52
N PRO A 169 -34.11 35.64 6.43
CA PRO A 169 -35.07 36.49 5.74
C PRO A 169 -35.11 37.89 6.36
N THR A 170 -34.64 38.89 5.63
CA THR A 170 -34.61 40.29 6.09
C THR A 170 -35.99 40.79 6.47
N ASP A 171 -37.03 40.14 5.98
CA ASP A 171 -38.42 40.47 6.28
C ASP A 171 -38.91 39.95 7.65
N TYR A 172 -38.20 39.04 8.31
CA TYR A 172 -38.60 38.55 9.63
C TYR A 172 -38.56 39.66 10.68
N LYS A 173 -37.64 40.61 10.58
CA LYS A 173 -37.64 41.82 11.43
C LYS A 173 -38.85 42.71 11.18
N PHE A 174 -39.35 42.79 9.95
CA PHE A 174 -40.53 43.54 9.58
C PHE A 174 -41.81 42.81 9.97
N VAL A 175 -41.91 41.52 9.88
CA VAL A 175 -43.08 40.72 10.28
C VAL A 175 -43.31 40.81 11.77
N ILE A 176 -42.26 40.72 12.60
CA ILE A 176 -42.40 40.86 14.08
C ILE A 176 -42.81 42.29 14.42
N VAL A 177 -42.25 43.32 13.78
CA VAL A 177 -42.65 44.71 13.97
C VAL A 177 -44.08 44.95 13.47
N GLY A 178 -44.47 44.35 12.35
CA GLY A 178 -45.82 44.41 11.81
C GLY A 178 -46.88 43.78 12.71
N VAL A 179 -46.62 42.61 13.24
CA VAL A 179 -47.51 41.88 14.17
C VAL A 179 -47.64 42.64 15.49
N VAL A 180 -46.53 43.15 16.04
CA VAL A 180 -46.60 43.97 17.28
C VAL A 180 -47.31 45.29 17.03
N ALA A 181 -47.15 45.95 15.87
CA ALA A 181 -47.86 47.18 15.51
C ALA A 181 -49.37 46.95 15.32
N VAL A 182 -49.78 45.83 14.71
CA VAL A 182 -51.21 45.47 14.56
C VAL A 182 -51.83 45.13 15.92
N ILE A 183 -51.12 44.47 16.83
CA ILE A 183 -51.62 44.21 18.20
C ILE A 183 -51.77 45.49 18.99
N LEU A 184 -50.82 46.42 18.89
CA LEU A 184 -50.92 47.75 19.54
C LEU A 184 -52.07 48.60 19.00
N VAL A 185 -52.33 48.58 17.72
CA VAL A 185 -53.45 49.33 17.09
C VAL A 185 -54.80 48.72 17.52
N VAL A 186 -54.90 47.39 17.63
CA VAL A 186 -56.11 46.73 18.11
C VAL A 186 -56.37 47.00 19.60
N ILE A 187 -55.32 47.07 20.42
CA ILE A 187 -55.48 47.41 21.86
C ILE A 187 -55.92 48.88 22.07
N GLN A 188 -55.33 49.81 21.26
CA GLN A 188 -55.73 51.24 21.31
C GLN A 188 -57.18 51.46 20.84
N SER A 189 -57.61 50.80 19.77
CA SER A 189 -58.97 50.91 19.26
C SER A 189 -60.04 50.34 20.19
N ASN A 190 -59.70 49.31 20.97
CA ASN A 190 -60.60 48.74 21.98
C ASN A 190 -60.69 49.59 23.28
N THR A 191 -59.65 50.35 23.63
CA THR A 191 -59.68 51.27 24.77
C THR A 191 -60.50 52.52 24.52
N THR A 192 -60.49 53.03 23.26
CA THR A 192 -61.34 54.23 22.90
C THR A 192 -62.85 53.93 22.82
N ARG A 193 -63.25 52.65 22.66
CA ARG A 193 -64.66 52.27 22.61
C ARG A 193 -65.33 52.09 24.01
N ARG A 194 -64.58 52.15 25.14
CA ARG A 194 -65.11 51.99 26.49
C ARG A 194 -65.32 53.27 27.22
N HIS A 195 -65.18 54.45 26.62
CA HIS A 195 -65.36 55.77 27.20
C HIS A 195 -66.34 56.67 26.43
N ASN A 196 -67.40 56.07 25.81
CA ASN A 196 -68.59 56.78 25.36
C ASN A 196 -69.85 56.06 25.77
#